data_166433fad179272cea22e78b0d3d5e17
#
_entry.id   166433fad179272cea22e78b0d3d5e17
#
_cell.length_a   1.000
_cell.length_b   1.000
_cell.length_c   1.000
_cell.angle_alpha   90.00
_cell.angle_beta   90.00
_cell.angle_gamma   90.00
#
_symmetry.space_group_name_H-M   'P 1'
#
loop_
_entity.id
_entity.type
_entity.pdbx_description
1 polymer ?
#
loop_
_entity_poly.entity_id
_entity_poly.type
_entity_poly.pdbx_seq_one_letter_code
_entity_poly.pdbx_strand_id
1 'polypeptide(L)'
;GGMCDYILPVSNKDIVNIAKRAFNLVDPRLMGHGERVANIMFQIMEAEGGYTPVQMRNLLTLAVLHDIGAYKTEEIDHMVEFETKHVWNHSIYGYLFLNYFSLFKELSRVVLFHHSSWKQLEQMDDVPGHVKKAAQLLQLADRLDFYFENPKNRMGREAFLSYLERERGKKFSSEVINLLLDTPLVPPSCDYIGIFPQFDRIM
;
A
#
# COMPACT_ATOMS: atom_id res chain seq x y z
N GLY A 1 -32.10 25.99 13.95
CA GLY A 1 -30.86 26.39 13.31
C GLY A 1 -30.02 25.18 13.02
N GLY A 2 -30.12 24.67 11.78
CA GLY A 2 -29.33 23.55 11.35
C GLY A 2 -27.88 24.03 11.14
N MET A 3 -26.97 23.40 11.85
CA MET A 3 -25.54 23.52 11.61
C MET A 3 -25.27 22.78 10.30
N CYS A 4 -25.13 23.50 9.20
CA CYS A 4 -24.62 22.95 7.96
C CYS A 4 -23.18 22.56 8.21
N ASP A 5 -22.93 21.26 8.34
CA ASP A 5 -21.59 20.71 8.27
C ASP A 5 -21.05 20.91 6.85
N TYR A 6 -20.44 22.05 6.62
CA TYR A 6 -19.62 22.27 5.44
C TYR A 6 -18.35 21.42 5.58
N ILE A 7 -18.47 20.15 5.24
CA ILE A 7 -17.29 19.34 4.96
C ILE A 7 -16.73 19.86 3.65
N LEU A 8 -15.67 20.66 3.72
CA LEU A 8 -14.91 21.04 2.54
C LEU A 8 -14.39 19.75 1.89
N PRO A 9 -14.70 19.50 0.60
CA PRO A 9 -14.20 18.30 -0.07
C PRO A 9 -12.70 18.39 -0.20
N VAL A 10 -11.98 17.67 0.64
CA VAL A 10 -10.53 17.52 0.55
C VAL A 10 -10.24 16.50 -0.55
N SER A 11 -9.53 16.91 -1.59
CA SER A 11 -9.15 15.98 -2.67
C SER A 11 -8.12 14.97 -2.19
N ASN A 12 -8.05 13.81 -2.86
CA ASN A 12 -7.02 12.81 -2.60
C ASN A 12 -5.60 13.39 -2.73
N LYS A 13 -5.42 14.29 -3.70
CA LYS A 13 -4.16 15.01 -3.91
C LYS A 13 -3.79 15.87 -2.70
N ASP A 14 -4.75 16.56 -2.12
CA ASP A 14 -4.53 17.40 -0.93
C ASP A 14 -4.14 16.54 0.27
N ILE A 15 -4.81 15.40 0.49
CA ILE A 15 -4.46 14.46 1.56
C ILE A 15 -3.04 13.95 1.38
N VAL A 16 -2.66 13.53 0.18
CA VAL A 16 -1.30 13.07 -0.12
C VAL A 16 -0.29 14.19 0.11
N ASN A 17 -0.56 15.40 -0.33
CA ASN A 17 0.34 16.55 -0.15
C ASN A 17 0.50 16.93 1.32
N ILE A 18 -0.57 16.91 2.10
CA ILE A 18 -0.52 17.17 3.55
C ILE A 18 0.29 16.09 4.25
N ALA A 19 0.02 14.82 3.95
CA ALA A 19 0.77 13.68 4.49
C ALA A 19 2.25 13.77 4.10
N LYS A 20 2.55 14.07 2.85
CA LYS A 20 3.91 14.24 2.34
C LYS A 20 4.69 15.31 3.10
N ARG A 21 4.08 16.46 3.36
CA ARG A 21 4.69 17.53 4.17
C ARG A 21 4.94 17.10 5.60
N ALA A 22 3.95 16.45 6.22
CA ALA A 22 4.06 15.98 7.59
C ALA A 22 5.16 14.92 7.74
N PHE A 23 5.21 13.94 6.85
CA PHE A 23 6.19 12.85 6.90
C PHE A 23 7.59 13.27 6.48
N ASN A 24 7.74 14.20 5.54
CA ASN A 24 9.05 14.74 5.18
C ASN A 24 9.72 15.48 6.34
N LEU A 25 8.94 16.02 7.28
CA LEU A 25 9.46 16.59 8.52
C LEU A 25 9.93 15.52 9.52
N VAL A 26 9.37 14.31 9.43
CA VAL A 26 9.72 13.17 10.30
C VAL A 26 10.80 12.33 9.64
N ASP A 27 10.50 11.75 8.48
CA ASP A 27 11.44 10.92 7.72
C ASP A 27 11.01 10.81 6.24
N PRO A 28 11.78 11.40 5.29
CA PRO A 28 11.45 11.34 3.87
C PRO A 28 11.45 9.92 3.27
N ARG A 29 12.13 8.96 3.90
CA ARG A 29 12.17 7.56 3.43
C ARG A 29 10.78 6.92 3.41
N LEU A 30 9.91 7.30 4.34
CA LEU A 30 8.55 6.77 4.44
C LEU A 30 7.71 7.11 3.21
N MET A 31 7.79 8.36 2.74
CA MET A 31 7.05 8.79 1.54
C MET A 31 7.58 8.15 0.27
N GLY A 32 8.90 8.07 0.11
CA GLY A 32 9.51 7.39 -1.03
C GLY A 32 9.08 5.93 -1.14
N HIS A 33 9.05 5.21 -0.01
CA HIS A 33 8.56 3.85 0.06
C HIS A 33 7.08 3.77 -0.36
N GLY A 34 6.21 4.59 0.21
CA GLY A 34 4.78 4.60 -0.14
C GLY A 34 4.52 4.87 -1.62
N GLU A 35 5.26 5.80 -2.22
CA GLU A 35 5.17 6.10 -3.65
C GLU A 35 5.62 4.93 -4.52
N ARG A 36 6.69 4.24 -4.16
CA ARG A 36 7.17 3.04 -4.88
C ARG A 36 6.18 1.88 -4.78
N VAL A 37 5.63 1.65 -3.59
CA VAL A 37 4.58 0.63 -3.37
C VAL A 37 3.35 0.94 -4.23
N ALA A 38 2.92 2.20 -4.27
CA ALA A 38 1.81 2.62 -5.12
C ALA A 38 2.08 2.38 -6.62
N ASN A 39 3.32 2.60 -7.07
CA ASN A 39 3.69 2.31 -8.46
C ASN A 39 3.61 0.82 -8.80
N ILE A 40 4.16 -0.02 -7.95
CA ILE A 40 4.10 -1.48 -8.14
C ILE A 40 2.64 -1.91 -8.21
N MET A 41 1.83 -1.45 -7.28
CA MET A 41 0.40 -1.77 -7.23
C MET A 41 -0.33 -1.27 -8.48
N PHE A 42 -0.04 -0.05 -8.94
CA PHE A 42 -0.58 0.52 -10.17
C PHE A 42 -0.29 -0.37 -11.39
N GLN A 43 0.95 -0.81 -11.55
CA GLN A 43 1.34 -1.66 -12.67
C GLN A 43 0.55 -2.98 -12.68
N ILE A 44 0.39 -3.61 -11.53
CA ILE A 44 -0.38 -4.85 -11.39
C ILE A 44 -1.86 -4.61 -11.72
N MET A 45 -2.45 -3.56 -11.16
CA MET A 45 -3.86 -3.22 -11.37
C MET A 45 -4.14 -2.83 -12.82
N GLU A 46 -3.24 -2.10 -13.46
CA GLU A 46 -3.37 -1.72 -14.88
C GLU A 46 -3.29 -2.95 -15.78
N ALA A 47 -2.36 -3.86 -15.52
CA ALA A 47 -2.23 -5.10 -16.28
C ALA A 47 -3.45 -6.01 -16.11
N GLU A 48 -4.03 -6.08 -14.93
CA GLU A 48 -5.28 -6.81 -14.67
C GLU A 48 -6.46 -6.18 -15.42
N GLY A 49 -6.58 -4.86 -15.36
CA GLY A 49 -7.71 -4.11 -15.92
C GLY A 49 -8.98 -4.19 -15.06
N GLY A 50 -10.02 -3.50 -15.50
CA GLY A 50 -11.34 -3.55 -14.87
C GLY A 50 -11.54 -2.58 -13.71
N TYR A 51 -10.55 -1.78 -13.34
CA TYR A 51 -10.69 -0.75 -12.31
C TYR A 51 -11.26 0.54 -12.88
N THR A 52 -12.23 1.13 -12.20
CA THR A 52 -12.68 2.49 -12.52
C THR A 52 -11.60 3.51 -12.12
N PRO A 53 -11.58 4.71 -12.74
CA PRO A 53 -10.65 5.77 -12.32
C PRO A 53 -10.72 6.10 -10.82
N VAL A 54 -11.92 6.07 -10.24
CA VAL A 54 -12.12 6.32 -8.81
C VAL A 54 -11.52 5.20 -7.95
N GLN A 55 -11.75 3.93 -8.31
CA GLN A 55 -11.17 2.79 -7.62
C GLN A 55 -9.64 2.84 -7.67
N MET A 56 -9.08 3.06 -8.85
CA MET A 56 -7.64 3.17 -9.06
C MET A 56 -7.06 4.28 -8.18
N ARG A 57 -7.61 5.48 -8.25
CA ARG A 57 -7.18 6.63 -7.45
C ARG A 57 -7.21 6.34 -5.95
N ASN A 58 -8.30 5.80 -5.46
CA ASN A 58 -8.47 5.54 -4.03
C ASN A 58 -7.47 4.49 -3.53
N LEU A 59 -7.29 3.39 -4.26
CA LEU A 59 -6.37 2.33 -3.87
C LEU A 59 -4.91 2.78 -3.93
N LEU A 60 -4.53 3.57 -4.94
CA LEU A 60 -3.17 4.12 -5.02
C LEU A 60 -2.90 5.14 -3.91
N THR A 61 -3.89 5.95 -3.56
CA THR A 61 -3.76 6.87 -2.43
C THR A 61 -3.54 6.11 -1.12
N LEU A 62 -4.29 5.03 -0.89
CA LEU A 62 -4.08 4.15 0.26
C LEU A 62 -2.68 3.53 0.25
N ALA A 63 -2.18 3.12 -0.92
CA ALA A 63 -0.84 2.55 -1.04
C ALA A 63 0.24 3.58 -0.65
N VAL A 64 0.12 4.83 -1.09
CA VAL A 64 1.04 5.91 -0.68
C VAL A 64 1.01 6.12 0.84
N LEU A 65 -0.16 6.01 1.45
CA LEU A 65 -0.39 6.33 2.86
C LEU A 65 -0.40 5.11 3.78
N HIS A 66 -0.10 3.91 3.29
CA HIS A 66 -0.34 2.68 4.06
C HIS A 66 0.42 2.62 5.39
N ASP A 67 1.54 3.30 5.47
CA ASP A 67 2.35 3.37 6.69
C ASP A 67 2.15 4.66 7.50
N ILE A 68 1.06 5.39 7.22
CA ILE A 68 0.77 6.67 7.91
C ILE A 68 0.69 6.53 9.44
N GLY A 69 0.49 5.32 9.94
CA GLY A 69 0.49 5.06 11.38
C GLY A 69 1.88 5.00 12.01
N ALA A 70 2.95 4.93 11.22
CA ALA A 70 4.32 4.92 11.70
C ALA A 70 4.82 6.36 11.89
N TYR A 71 4.77 6.85 13.12
CA TYR A 71 5.11 8.24 13.44
C TYR A 71 6.32 8.37 14.35
N LYS A 72 6.88 7.26 14.82
CA LYS A 72 8.12 7.26 15.60
C LYS A 72 9.28 6.86 14.69
N THR A 73 10.39 7.58 14.76
CA THR A 73 11.59 7.30 13.98
C THR A 73 12.06 5.85 14.12
N GLU A 74 11.99 5.29 15.32
CA GLU A 74 12.35 3.90 15.58
C GLU A 74 11.47 2.92 14.81
N GLU A 75 10.16 3.17 14.71
CA GLU A 75 9.24 2.35 13.92
C GLU A 75 9.54 2.46 12.42
N ILE A 76 9.86 3.67 11.94
CA ILE A 76 10.24 3.90 10.54
C ILE A 76 11.53 3.18 10.22
N ASP A 77 12.56 3.25 11.06
CA ASP A 77 13.83 2.54 10.87
C ASP A 77 13.59 1.03 10.78
N HIS A 78 12.78 0.48 11.67
CA HIS A 78 12.39 -0.94 11.64
C HIS A 78 11.64 -1.31 10.35
N MET A 79 10.73 -0.47 9.88
CA MET A 79 9.97 -0.69 8.65
C MET A 79 10.87 -0.63 7.40
N VAL A 80 11.87 0.25 7.40
CA VAL A 80 12.85 0.38 6.31
C VAL A 80 13.83 -0.78 6.29
N GLU A 81 14.18 -1.34 7.45
CA GLU A 81 15.16 -2.41 7.56
C GLU A 81 14.54 -3.81 7.50
N PHE A 82 13.42 -4.06 8.17
CA PHE A 82 12.79 -5.38 8.31
C PHE A 82 11.31 -5.33 8.69
N GLU A 83 10.62 -6.48 8.50
CA GLU A 83 9.35 -6.78 9.16
C GLU A 83 9.52 -6.74 10.67
N THR A 84 8.76 -5.89 11.34
CA THR A 84 8.92 -5.66 12.76
C THR A 84 7.92 -6.47 13.58
N LYS A 85 8.28 -6.68 14.84
CA LYS A 85 7.38 -7.25 15.87
C LYS A 85 6.17 -6.34 16.18
N HIS A 86 6.18 -5.10 15.73
CA HIS A 86 5.17 -4.07 16.01
C HIS A 86 4.32 -3.69 14.79
N VAL A 87 4.27 -4.56 13.79
CA VAL A 87 3.55 -4.36 12.52
C VAL A 87 2.10 -3.95 12.73
N TRP A 88 1.43 -4.53 13.72
CA TRP A 88 0.04 -4.25 14.03
C TRP A 88 -0.22 -2.82 14.50
N ASN A 89 0.71 -2.20 15.21
CA ASN A 89 0.50 -0.88 15.77
C ASN A 89 0.31 0.17 14.68
N HIS A 90 1.19 0.23 13.69
CA HIS A 90 1.06 1.21 12.63
C HIS A 90 -0.14 0.94 11.71
N SER A 91 -0.50 -0.32 11.49
CA SER A 91 -1.70 -0.68 10.73
C SER A 91 -2.97 -0.20 11.43
N ILE A 92 -3.06 -0.37 12.74
CA ILE A 92 -4.18 0.11 13.55
C ILE A 92 -4.25 1.64 13.53
N TYR A 93 -3.14 2.31 13.75
CA TYR A 93 -3.09 3.77 13.73
C TYR A 93 -3.41 4.35 12.34
N GLY A 94 -2.88 3.73 11.29
CA GLY A 94 -3.20 4.11 9.92
C GLY A 94 -4.68 3.92 9.60
N TYR A 95 -5.27 2.80 9.99
CA TYR A 95 -6.70 2.54 9.87
C TYR A 95 -7.53 3.60 10.60
N LEU A 96 -7.21 3.90 11.86
CA LEU A 96 -7.93 4.90 12.64
C LEU A 96 -7.84 6.28 12.01
N PHE A 97 -6.66 6.69 11.56
CA PHE A 97 -6.49 7.96 10.87
C PHE A 97 -7.35 8.04 9.61
N LEU A 98 -7.26 7.04 8.75
CA LEU A 98 -8.01 7.01 7.49
C LEU A 98 -9.51 6.89 7.71
N ASN A 99 -9.94 6.17 8.74
CA ASN A 99 -11.34 5.99 9.06
C ASN A 99 -11.99 7.28 9.58
N TYR A 100 -11.27 8.06 10.39
CA TYR A 100 -11.82 9.26 11.04
C TYR A 100 -11.56 10.56 10.27
N PHE A 101 -10.46 10.62 9.53
CA PHE A 101 -9.97 11.88 8.96
C PHE A 101 -9.94 11.93 7.44
N SER A 102 -10.45 10.89 6.76
CA SER A 102 -10.37 10.83 5.31
C SER A 102 -11.67 10.43 4.62
N LEU A 103 -11.68 10.61 3.29
CA LEU A 103 -12.76 10.14 2.41
C LEU A 103 -12.70 8.62 2.16
N PHE A 104 -11.69 7.93 2.72
CA PHE A 104 -11.44 6.51 2.48
C PHE A 104 -12.01 5.59 3.55
N LYS A 105 -13.00 6.04 4.30
CA LYS A 105 -13.56 5.29 5.42
C LYS A 105 -13.87 3.82 5.10
N GLU A 106 -14.48 3.57 3.94
CA GLU A 106 -14.86 2.22 3.53
C GLU A 106 -13.65 1.35 3.17
N LEU A 107 -12.58 1.97 2.66
CA LEU A 107 -11.37 1.27 2.23
C LEU A 107 -10.25 1.28 3.28
N SER A 108 -10.47 1.95 4.41
CA SER A 108 -9.45 2.04 5.47
C SER A 108 -9.05 0.66 6.02
N ARG A 109 -9.94 -0.33 5.94
CA ARG A 109 -9.64 -1.73 6.32
C ARG A 109 -8.57 -2.38 5.43
N VAL A 110 -8.34 -1.89 4.23
CA VAL A 110 -7.21 -2.32 3.39
C VAL A 110 -5.90 -2.08 4.13
N VAL A 111 -5.75 -0.90 4.73
CA VAL A 111 -4.56 -0.57 5.55
C VAL A 111 -4.52 -1.41 6.82
N LEU A 112 -5.66 -1.61 7.48
CA LEU A 112 -5.72 -2.46 8.68
C LEU A 112 -5.19 -3.86 8.41
N PHE A 113 -5.53 -4.45 7.28
CA PHE A 113 -5.23 -5.84 6.95
C PHE A 113 -4.02 -6.03 6.02
N HIS A 114 -3.26 -4.99 5.69
CA HIS A 114 -2.17 -5.13 4.72
C HIS A 114 -0.98 -5.99 5.19
N HIS A 115 -0.90 -6.31 6.48
CA HIS A 115 0.06 -7.28 7.01
C HIS A 115 -0.56 -8.64 7.37
N SER A 116 -1.86 -8.80 7.20
CA SER A 116 -2.52 -10.08 7.46
C SER A 116 -2.18 -11.10 6.36
N SER A 117 -1.93 -12.36 6.78
CA SER A 117 -1.73 -13.44 5.82
C SER A 117 -3.04 -13.79 5.09
N TRP A 118 -2.92 -14.37 3.91
CA TRP A 118 -4.10 -14.89 3.21
C TRP A 118 -4.88 -15.90 4.06
N LYS A 119 -4.18 -16.77 4.78
CA LYS A 119 -4.79 -17.72 5.70
C LYS A 119 -5.68 -17.07 6.74
N GLN A 120 -5.27 -15.91 7.26
CA GLN A 120 -6.07 -15.13 8.21
C GLN A 120 -7.25 -14.46 7.50
N LEU A 121 -7.01 -13.80 6.37
CA LEU A 121 -8.03 -13.07 5.62
C LEU A 121 -9.11 -14.02 5.06
N GLU A 122 -8.72 -15.18 4.58
CA GLU A 122 -9.61 -16.20 4.02
C GLU A 122 -10.75 -16.57 4.98
N GLN A 123 -10.48 -16.57 6.28
CA GLN A 123 -11.42 -16.94 7.32
C GLN A 123 -12.27 -15.77 7.84
N MET A 124 -12.02 -14.56 7.40
CA MET A 124 -12.76 -13.37 7.83
C MET A 124 -13.99 -13.16 6.95
N ASP A 125 -15.12 -13.75 7.33
CA ASP A 125 -16.37 -13.70 6.54
C ASP A 125 -16.98 -12.29 6.46
N ASP A 126 -16.71 -11.44 7.43
CA ASP A 126 -17.20 -10.06 7.51
C ASP A 126 -16.40 -9.05 6.68
N VAL A 127 -15.28 -9.46 6.09
CA VAL A 127 -14.45 -8.62 5.23
C VAL A 127 -14.79 -8.88 3.76
N PRO A 128 -15.20 -7.86 2.99
CA PRO A 128 -15.50 -8.03 1.58
C PRO A 128 -14.30 -8.55 0.77
N GLY A 129 -14.57 -9.34 -0.26
CA GLY A 129 -13.52 -9.93 -1.11
C GLY A 129 -12.63 -8.88 -1.78
N HIS A 130 -13.20 -7.76 -2.20
CA HIS A 130 -12.40 -6.67 -2.80
C HIS A 130 -11.45 -5.99 -1.81
N VAL A 131 -11.81 -5.93 -0.53
CA VAL A 131 -10.93 -5.43 0.54
C VAL A 131 -9.80 -6.42 0.81
N LYS A 132 -10.10 -7.72 0.89
CA LYS A 132 -9.10 -8.78 1.05
C LYS A 132 -8.08 -8.74 -0.09
N LYS A 133 -8.55 -8.65 -1.33
CA LYS A 133 -7.69 -8.58 -2.51
C LYS A 133 -6.82 -7.33 -2.50
N ALA A 134 -7.38 -6.17 -2.22
CA ALA A 134 -6.62 -4.93 -2.15
C ALA A 134 -5.56 -4.96 -1.04
N ALA A 135 -5.88 -5.49 0.12
CA ALA A 135 -4.91 -5.67 1.21
C ALA A 135 -3.77 -6.62 0.82
N GLN A 136 -4.08 -7.69 0.09
CA GLN A 136 -3.10 -8.63 -0.43
C GLN A 136 -2.21 -8.03 -1.52
N LEU A 137 -2.78 -7.25 -2.44
CA LEU A 137 -2.00 -6.52 -3.44
C LEU A 137 -1.05 -5.51 -2.79
N LEU A 138 -1.54 -4.79 -1.79
CA LEU A 138 -0.74 -3.84 -1.03
C LEU A 138 0.41 -4.54 -0.30
N GLN A 139 0.15 -5.65 0.36
CA GLN A 139 1.19 -6.44 1.04
C GLN A 139 2.24 -6.96 0.06
N LEU A 140 1.81 -7.47 -1.10
CA LEU A 140 2.72 -7.97 -2.12
C LEU A 140 3.58 -6.86 -2.71
N ALA A 141 3.00 -5.70 -3.01
CA ALA A 141 3.72 -4.53 -3.51
C ALA A 141 4.72 -3.99 -2.48
N ASP A 142 4.33 -3.96 -1.21
CA ASP A 142 5.19 -3.58 -0.10
C ASP A 142 6.41 -4.51 0.02
N ARG A 143 6.19 -5.82 -0.05
CA ARG A 143 7.26 -6.81 -0.05
C ARG A 143 8.20 -6.67 -1.23
N LEU A 144 7.67 -6.40 -2.41
CA LEU A 144 8.47 -6.18 -3.62
C LEU A 144 9.34 -4.94 -3.51
N ASP A 145 8.84 -3.86 -2.94
CA ASP A 145 9.65 -2.65 -2.73
C ASP A 145 10.83 -2.93 -1.81
N PHE A 146 10.62 -3.64 -0.71
CA PHE A 146 11.70 -4.11 0.15
C PHE A 146 12.75 -4.90 -0.62
N TYR A 147 12.30 -5.81 -1.47
CA TYR A 147 13.17 -6.63 -2.29
C TYR A 147 14.01 -5.80 -3.25
N PHE A 148 13.43 -4.79 -3.90
CA PHE A 148 14.13 -3.93 -4.86
C PHE A 148 15.07 -2.93 -4.19
N GLU A 149 14.72 -2.39 -3.03
CA GLU A 149 15.46 -1.31 -2.37
C GLU A 149 16.57 -1.79 -1.44
N ASN A 150 16.55 -3.03 -0.98
CA ASN A 150 17.57 -3.54 -0.07
C ASN A 150 18.56 -4.49 -0.77
N PRO A 151 19.75 -4.00 -1.16
CA PRO A 151 20.76 -4.84 -1.82
C PRO A 151 21.19 -6.05 -1.01
N LYS A 152 21.13 -5.96 0.32
CA LYS A 152 21.49 -7.07 1.23
C LYS A 152 20.47 -8.19 1.23
N ASN A 153 19.21 -7.88 0.91
CA ASN A 153 18.09 -8.84 0.85
C ASN A 153 17.73 -9.23 -0.58
N ARG A 154 18.56 -8.85 -1.57
CA ARG A 154 18.34 -9.24 -2.96
C ARG A 154 18.48 -10.75 -3.09
N MET A 155 17.37 -11.42 -2.97
CA MET A 155 17.21 -12.74 -3.54
C MET A 155 17.36 -12.63 -5.06
N GLY A 156 17.97 -13.60 -5.72
CA GLY A 156 17.86 -13.71 -7.16
C GLY A 156 16.38 -13.85 -7.54
N ARG A 157 16.05 -13.50 -8.79
CA ARG A 157 14.68 -13.61 -9.30
C ARG A 157 14.08 -15.00 -9.05
N GLU A 158 14.84 -16.05 -9.29
CA GLU A 158 14.38 -17.43 -9.08
C GLU A 158 14.08 -17.73 -7.61
N ALA A 159 14.92 -17.24 -6.69
CA ALA A 159 14.69 -17.42 -5.25
C ALA A 159 13.42 -16.67 -4.81
N PHE A 160 13.16 -15.50 -5.35
CA PHE A 160 11.94 -14.75 -5.05
C PHE A 160 10.68 -15.45 -5.60
N LEU A 161 10.74 -15.96 -6.83
CA LEU A 161 9.66 -16.75 -7.40
C LEU A 161 9.39 -18.03 -6.59
N SER A 162 10.45 -18.71 -6.14
CA SER A 162 10.33 -19.85 -5.24
C SER A 162 9.70 -19.48 -3.90
N TYR A 163 10.04 -18.32 -3.35
CA TYR A 163 9.41 -17.77 -2.15
C TYR A 163 7.90 -17.58 -2.35
N LEU A 164 7.50 -16.96 -3.45
CA LEU A 164 6.07 -16.75 -3.75
C LEU A 164 5.32 -18.09 -3.85
N GLU A 165 5.92 -19.09 -4.50
CA GLU A 165 5.30 -20.42 -4.61
C GLU A 165 5.17 -21.13 -3.25
N ARG A 166 6.15 -21.00 -2.38
CA ARG A 166 6.05 -21.53 -1.01
C ARG A 166 4.96 -20.85 -0.19
N GLU A 167 4.74 -19.56 -0.42
CA GLU A 167 3.76 -18.75 0.31
C GLU A 167 2.37 -18.72 -0.36
N ARG A 168 2.24 -19.38 -1.50
CA ARG A 168 0.96 -19.51 -2.22
C ARG A 168 -0.10 -20.17 -1.35
N GLY A 169 -1.23 -19.49 -1.16
CA GLY A 169 -2.32 -19.96 -0.30
C GLY A 169 -2.04 -19.84 1.20
N LYS A 170 -0.86 -19.33 1.58
CA LYS A 170 -0.46 -19.11 2.98
C LYS A 170 -0.40 -17.62 3.30
N LYS A 171 0.69 -16.97 2.97
CA LYS A 171 0.86 -15.51 3.12
C LYS A 171 0.10 -14.75 2.05
N PHE A 172 0.16 -15.21 0.81
CA PHE A 172 -0.47 -14.60 -0.35
C PHE A 172 -1.48 -15.54 -1.00
N SER A 173 -2.59 -14.96 -1.47
CA SER A 173 -3.55 -15.70 -2.30
C SER A 173 -2.93 -16.09 -3.65
N SER A 174 -3.39 -17.19 -4.23
CA SER A 174 -3.00 -17.58 -5.59
C SER A 174 -3.35 -16.50 -6.61
N GLU A 175 -4.47 -15.80 -6.40
CA GLU A 175 -4.92 -14.73 -7.28
C GLU A 175 -3.89 -13.61 -7.40
N VAL A 176 -3.42 -13.05 -6.28
CA VAL A 176 -2.49 -11.92 -6.34
C VAL A 176 -1.10 -12.35 -6.82
N ILE A 177 -0.66 -13.58 -6.52
CA ILE A 177 0.58 -14.11 -7.08
C ILE A 177 0.48 -14.23 -8.60
N ASN A 178 -0.60 -14.79 -9.11
CA ASN A 178 -0.81 -14.91 -10.55
C ASN A 178 -0.88 -13.55 -11.25
N LEU A 179 -1.55 -12.57 -10.65
CA LEU A 179 -1.57 -11.21 -11.16
C LEU A 179 -0.17 -10.60 -11.27
N LEU A 180 0.66 -10.79 -10.25
CA LEU A 180 2.04 -10.33 -10.31
C LEU A 180 2.83 -11.02 -11.42
N LEU A 181 2.72 -12.34 -11.54
CA LEU A 181 3.43 -13.12 -12.56
C LEU A 181 3.02 -12.73 -13.99
N ASP A 182 1.77 -12.32 -14.18
CA ASP A 182 1.23 -11.87 -15.46
C ASP A 182 1.54 -10.39 -15.77
N THR A 183 2.12 -9.66 -14.81
CA THR A 183 2.45 -8.25 -14.99
C THR A 183 3.89 -8.08 -15.47
N PRO A 184 4.14 -7.39 -16.60
CA PRO A 184 5.48 -7.01 -17.02
C PRO A 184 6.00 -5.87 -16.14
N LEU A 185 6.37 -6.21 -14.91
CA LEU A 185 6.73 -5.26 -13.87
C LEU A 185 8.08 -4.62 -14.15
N VAL A 186 8.09 -3.29 -14.15
CA VAL A 186 9.32 -2.49 -14.17
C VAL A 186 9.62 -2.06 -12.74
N PRO A 187 10.79 -2.44 -12.18
CA PRO A 187 11.15 -1.98 -10.83
C PRO A 187 11.14 -0.45 -10.77
N PRO A 188 10.53 0.13 -9.73
CA PRO A 188 10.59 1.57 -9.55
C PRO A 188 12.05 2.00 -9.36
N SER A 189 12.55 2.90 -10.21
CA SER A 189 13.89 3.47 -10.06
C SER A 189 13.87 4.61 -9.04
N CYS A 190 15.04 4.88 -8.41
CA CYS A 190 15.17 5.99 -7.46
C CYS A 190 14.93 7.37 -8.09
N ASP A 191 14.92 7.46 -9.41
CA ASP A 191 14.65 8.69 -10.16
C ASP A 191 13.15 8.81 -10.46
N TYR A 192 12.40 9.12 -9.45
CA TYR A 192 10.94 9.13 -9.42
C TYR A 192 10.28 10.30 -10.16
N ILE A 193 10.83 10.74 -11.26
CA ILE A 193 10.21 11.76 -12.12
C ILE A 193 9.01 11.19 -12.89
N GLY A 194 8.84 9.87 -12.93
CA GLY A 194 7.89 9.21 -13.81
C GLY A 194 6.51 8.83 -13.24
N ILE A 195 6.35 8.67 -11.91
CA ILE A 195 5.07 8.27 -11.32
C ILE A 195 4.12 9.43 -11.16
N PHE A 196 4.62 10.59 -10.79
CA PHE A 196 3.82 11.76 -10.54
C PHE A 196 2.95 12.18 -11.73
N PRO A 197 3.41 12.17 -12.99
CA PRO A 197 2.53 12.50 -14.11
C PRO A 197 1.40 11.49 -14.32
N GLN A 198 1.62 10.20 -14.06
CA GLN A 198 0.56 9.19 -14.15
C GLN A 198 -0.35 9.24 -12.93
N PHE A 199 0.23 9.41 -11.75
CA PHE A 199 -0.49 9.61 -10.50
C PHE A 199 -1.30 10.91 -10.54
N ASP A 200 -0.71 12.02 -10.99
CA ASP A 200 -1.39 13.30 -11.16
C ASP A 200 -2.52 13.27 -12.20
N ARG A 201 -2.39 12.43 -13.25
CA ARG A 201 -3.46 12.23 -14.23
C ARG A 201 -4.62 11.42 -13.67
N ILE A 202 -4.36 10.53 -12.74
CA ILE A 202 -5.38 9.69 -12.09
C ILE A 202 -6.04 10.45 -10.93
N MET A 203 -5.27 11.25 -10.22
CA MET A 203 -5.72 12.03 -9.08
C MET A 203 -6.34 13.37 -9.49
#